data_a195d142cb741e100ff6cef89a0dc242
#
_entry.id   a195d142cb741e100ff6cef89a0dc242
#
_cell.length_a   1.000
_cell.length_b   1.000
_cell.length_c   1.000
_cell.angle_alpha   90.00
_cell.angle_beta   90.00
_cell.angle_gamma   90.00
#
_symmetry.space_group_name_H-M   'P 1'
#
loop_
_entity.id
_entity.type
_entity.pdbx_description
1 polymer ?
#
loop_
_entity_poly.entity_id
_entity_poly.type
_entity_poly.pdbx_seq_one_letter_code
_entity_poly.pdbx_strand_id
1 'polypeptide(L)'
;MTSATSAVGRPRDPAKDVAVLQATRDLLIEVGYQGATVVAIARRAGVGAPTIYRRWATKEALVEDAAFGHPQPAPMPAPTGDLSADLHAWVSTFLEFLADPAVRAALPGLLTAYHRDEQVYERLVLRSEVDVRQQMVELLTSARPRVPHDEAHADTVFDFLVGITVARAMTRGLIDRLAFCERTADALAVLARG
;
A
#
# COMPACT_ATOMS: atom_id res chain seq x y z
N MET A 1 -49.73 -17.77 -15.05
CA MET A 1 -48.29 -17.62 -15.35
C MET A 1 -47.85 -16.28 -14.77
N THR A 2 -47.33 -16.28 -13.55
CA THR A 2 -46.94 -15.06 -12.81
C THR A 2 -45.46 -14.87 -13.01
N SER A 3 -45.07 -13.87 -13.78
CA SER A 3 -43.68 -13.50 -14.00
C SER A 3 -43.11 -12.89 -12.71
N ALA A 4 -42.18 -13.59 -12.08
CA ALA A 4 -41.40 -13.06 -10.97
C ALA A 4 -40.39 -12.05 -11.53
N THR A 5 -40.67 -10.78 -11.30
CA THR A 5 -39.76 -9.67 -11.60
C THR A 5 -38.57 -9.76 -10.61
N SER A 6 -37.44 -10.24 -11.09
CA SER A 6 -36.18 -10.23 -10.36
C SER A 6 -35.85 -8.78 -9.98
N ALA A 7 -35.84 -8.48 -8.69
CA ALA A 7 -35.44 -7.19 -8.17
C ALA A 7 -33.95 -6.97 -8.46
N VAL A 8 -33.66 -6.24 -9.52
CA VAL A 8 -32.32 -5.72 -9.81
C VAL A 8 -31.93 -4.84 -8.63
N GLY A 9 -30.93 -5.27 -7.84
CA GLY A 9 -30.44 -4.50 -6.70
C GLY A 9 -30.01 -3.10 -7.13
N ARG A 10 -30.29 -2.09 -6.26
CA ARG A 10 -29.95 -0.69 -6.52
C ARG A 10 -28.50 -0.55 -6.99
N PRO A 11 -28.23 0.17 -8.10
CA PRO A 11 -26.88 0.33 -8.64
C PRO A 11 -25.87 0.78 -7.60
N ARG A 12 -24.64 0.37 -7.79
CA ARG A 12 -23.47 0.75 -6.96
C ARG A 12 -23.34 2.26 -6.96
N ASP A 13 -23.23 2.87 -5.79
CA ASP A 13 -23.02 4.32 -5.64
C ASP A 13 -21.55 4.58 -5.28
N PRO A 14 -20.69 4.96 -6.26
CA PRO A 14 -19.26 5.18 -6.05
C PRO A 14 -18.99 6.31 -5.06
N ALA A 15 -19.88 7.31 -4.95
CA ALA A 15 -19.70 8.41 -4.03
C ALA A 15 -19.70 7.96 -2.56
N LYS A 16 -20.46 6.90 -2.25
CA LYS A 16 -20.46 6.32 -0.90
C LYS A 16 -19.16 5.59 -0.59
N ASP A 17 -18.52 4.96 -1.57
CA ASP A 17 -17.23 4.31 -1.37
C ASP A 17 -16.15 5.34 -1.06
N VAL A 18 -16.10 6.43 -1.83
CA VAL A 18 -15.19 7.55 -1.58
C VAL A 18 -15.42 8.14 -0.18
N ALA A 19 -16.67 8.36 0.22
CA ALA A 19 -17.00 8.88 1.56
C ALA A 19 -16.54 7.93 2.67
N VAL A 20 -16.72 6.61 2.51
CA VAL A 20 -16.28 5.61 3.49
C VAL A 20 -14.75 5.56 3.59
N LEU A 21 -14.04 5.55 2.46
CA LEU A 21 -12.58 5.55 2.45
C LEU A 21 -12.01 6.83 3.08
N GLN A 22 -12.58 8.00 2.76
CA GLN A 22 -12.16 9.26 3.37
C GLN A 22 -12.42 9.27 4.88
N ALA A 23 -13.61 8.87 5.33
CA ALA A 23 -13.93 8.75 6.75
C ALA A 23 -13.01 7.79 7.50
N THR A 24 -12.56 6.73 6.82
CA THR A 24 -11.58 5.78 7.38
C THR A 24 -10.22 6.46 7.55
N ARG A 25 -9.71 7.17 6.54
CA ARG A 25 -8.45 7.92 6.62
C ARG A 25 -8.47 8.94 7.75
N ASP A 26 -9.55 9.72 7.85
CA ASP A 26 -9.69 10.74 8.89
C ASP A 26 -9.65 10.13 10.30
N LEU A 27 -10.38 9.03 10.51
CA LEU A 27 -10.39 8.32 11.80
C LEU A 27 -9.06 7.66 12.10
N LEU A 28 -8.36 7.11 11.12
CA LEU A 28 -7.01 6.60 11.33
C LEU A 28 -6.07 7.67 11.87
N ILE A 29 -6.12 8.87 11.30
CA ILE A 29 -5.29 10.01 11.73
C ILE A 29 -5.69 10.50 13.13
N GLU A 30 -7.00 10.60 13.41
CA GLU A 30 -7.52 11.18 14.64
C GLU A 30 -7.38 10.25 15.86
N VAL A 31 -7.71 8.98 15.70
CA VAL A 31 -7.85 8.01 16.81
C VAL A 31 -7.08 6.70 16.61
N GLY A 32 -6.29 6.61 15.55
CA GLY A 32 -5.47 5.45 15.22
C GLY A 32 -6.26 4.22 14.77
N TYR A 33 -5.53 3.15 14.45
CA TYR A 33 -6.13 1.90 13.93
C TYR A 33 -7.20 1.32 14.85
N GLN A 34 -6.97 1.28 16.16
CA GLN A 34 -7.91 0.66 17.12
C GLN A 34 -9.22 1.48 17.20
N GLY A 35 -9.11 2.81 17.24
CA GLY A 35 -10.26 3.72 17.32
C GLY A 35 -11.06 3.83 16.02
N ALA A 36 -10.45 3.56 14.87
CA ALA A 36 -11.12 3.55 13.57
C ALA A 36 -11.98 2.27 13.41
N THR A 37 -13.03 2.15 14.22
CA THR A 37 -13.97 1.02 14.15
C THR A 37 -14.93 1.17 12.98
N VAL A 38 -15.42 0.02 12.41
CA VAL A 38 -16.42 0.04 11.33
C VAL A 38 -17.68 0.84 11.70
N VAL A 39 -18.08 0.80 12.96
CA VAL A 39 -19.22 1.57 13.47
C VAL A 39 -18.93 3.07 13.44
N ALA A 40 -17.75 3.51 13.88
CA ALA A 40 -17.33 4.92 13.84
C ALA A 40 -17.21 5.42 12.39
N ILE A 41 -16.65 4.61 11.51
CA ILE A 41 -16.51 4.91 10.08
C ILE A 41 -17.89 5.05 9.42
N ALA A 42 -18.80 4.09 9.67
CA ALA A 42 -20.17 4.13 9.13
C ALA A 42 -20.90 5.39 9.54
N ARG A 43 -20.81 5.76 10.82
CA ARG A 43 -21.41 6.99 11.36
C ARG A 43 -20.84 8.25 10.69
N ARG A 44 -19.51 8.35 10.53
CA ARG A 44 -18.85 9.49 9.90
C ARG A 44 -19.18 9.61 8.42
N ALA A 45 -19.21 8.48 7.70
CA ALA A 45 -19.53 8.44 6.28
C ALA A 45 -21.03 8.58 5.96
N GLY A 46 -21.90 8.62 6.97
CA GLY A 46 -23.35 8.70 6.76
C GLY A 46 -23.96 7.44 6.12
N VAL A 47 -23.37 6.26 6.36
CA VAL A 47 -23.84 4.98 5.81
C VAL A 47 -24.12 3.98 6.93
N GLY A 48 -24.88 2.92 6.62
CA GLY A 48 -25.04 1.81 7.57
C GLY A 48 -23.84 0.86 7.55
N ALA A 49 -23.46 0.30 8.70
CA ALA A 49 -22.40 -0.71 8.78
C ALA A 49 -22.60 -1.90 7.82
N PRO A 50 -23.83 -2.42 7.57
CA PRO A 50 -24.06 -3.46 6.56
C PRO A 50 -23.64 -3.03 5.14
N THR A 51 -23.69 -1.72 4.83
CA THR A 51 -23.23 -1.21 3.54
C THR A 51 -21.71 -1.32 3.41
N ILE A 52 -20.97 -1.11 4.49
CA ILE A 52 -19.52 -1.28 4.53
C ILE A 52 -19.18 -2.75 4.36
N TYR A 53 -19.75 -3.65 5.18
CA TYR A 53 -19.43 -5.10 5.14
C TYR A 53 -19.77 -5.78 3.80
N ARG A 54 -20.74 -5.25 3.03
CA ARG A 54 -21.03 -5.74 1.69
C ARG A 54 -19.88 -5.46 0.70
N ARG A 55 -19.00 -4.50 0.97
CA ARG A 55 -17.90 -4.05 0.11
C ARG A 55 -16.53 -4.50 0.62
N TRP A 56 -16.34 -4.39 1.91
CA TRP A 56 -15.14 -4.80 2.63
C TRP A 56 -15.53 -5.84 3.66
N ALA A 57 -15.16 -7.09 3.40
CA ALA A 57 -15.53 -8.21 4.26
C ALA A 57 -14.96 -8.07 5.68
N THR A 58 -13.82 -7.38 5.82
CA THR A 58 -13.14 -7.17 7.09
C THR A 58 -12.74 -5.71 7.27
N LYS A 59 -12.43 -5.32 8.51
CA LYS A 59 -11.87 -4.00 8.83
C LYS A 59 -10.51 -3.81 8.14
N GLU A 60 -9.70 -4.85 8.10
CA GLU A 60 -8.38 -4.85 7.48
C GLU A 60 -8.50 -4.48 6.00
N ALA A 61 -9.38 -5.14 5.25
CA ALA A 61 -9.62 -4.83 3.84
C ALA A 61 -10.07 -3.38 3.60
N LEU A 62 -10.91 -2.83 4.49
CA LEU A 62 -11.32 -1.43 4.44
C LEU A 62 -10.15 -0.48 4.71
N VAL A 63 -9.35 -0.79 5.74
CA VAL A 63 -8.19 0.04 6.13
C VAL A 63 -7.11 -0.02 5.05
N GLU A 64 -6.85 -1.19 4.46
CA GLU A 64 -5.93 -1.35 3.32
C GLU A 64 -6.34 -0.45 2.15
N ASP A 65 -7.61 -0.53 1.73
CA ASP A 65 -8.12 0.31 0.64
C ASP A 65 -8.01 1.81 0.96
N ALA A 66 -8.31 2.19 2.19
CA ALA A 66 -8.24 3.59 2.61
C ALA A 66 -6.80 4.10 2.74
N ALA A 67 -5.87 3.29 3.24
CA ALA A 67 -4.50 3.69 3.47
C ALA A 67 -3.64 3.59 2.20
N PHE A 68 -3.77 2.49 1.45
CA PHE A 68 -2.90 2.18 0.31
C PHE A 68 -3.49 2.57 -1.05
N GLY A 69 -4.74 3.02 -1.08
CA GLY A 69 -5.45 3.42 -2.29
C GLY A 69 -6.31 2.31 -2.88
N HIS A 70 -7.38 2.71 -3.54
CA HIS A 70 -8.31 1.82 -4.22
C HIS A 70 -8.76 2.47 -5.53
N PRO A 71 -8.79 1.75 -6.65
CA PRO A 71 -8.45 0.34 -6.86
C PRO A 71 -6.96 0.07 -7.15
N GLN A 72 -6.15 1.12 -7.33
CA GLN A 72 -4.74 0.96 -7.74
C GLN A 72 -3.80 1.76 -6.83
N PRO A 73 -2.64 1.21 -6.45
CA PRO A 73 -1.58 1.95 -5.78
C PRO A 73 -1.06 3.08 -6.70
N ALA A 74 -0.38 4.06 -6.09
CA ALA A 74 0.27 5.12 -6.85
C ALA A 74 1.31 4.51 -7.83
N PRO A 75 1.39 5.03 -9.07
CA PRO A 75 2.34 4.51 -10.04
C PRO A 75 3.78 4.73 -9.55
N MET A 76 4.61 3.70 -9.71
CA MET A 76 6.04 3.80 -9.42
C MET A 76 6.76 4.61 -10.52
N PRO A 77 7.87 5.30 -10.17
CA PRO A 77 8.69 5.98 -11.16
C PRO A 77 9.18 5.01 -12.25
N ALA A 78 9.04 5.43 -13.51
CA ALA A 78 9.52 4.65 -14.64
C ALA A 78 11.06 4.58 -14.63
N PRO A 79 11.66 3.44 -15.01
CA PRO A 79 13.11 3.29 -15.06
C PRO A 79 13.71 4.18 -16.14
N THR A 80 14.83 4.85 -15.82
CA THR A 80 15.59 5.70 -16.74
C THR A 80 16.81 4.98 -17.31
N GLY A 81 17.22 3.86 -16.69
CA GLY A 81 18.45 3.14 -16.98
C GLY A 81 19.63 3.57 -16.11
N ASP A 82 19.50 4.61 -15.30
CA ASP A 82 20.45 4.99 -14.26
C ASP A 82 20.01 4.35 -12.93
N LEU A 83 20.65 3.23 -12.58
CA LEU A 83 20.29 2.46 -11.39
C LEU A 83 20.26 3.29 -10.10
N SER A 84 21.21 4.21 -9.92
CA SER A 84 21.31 5.01 -8.70
C SER A 84 20.17 6.03 -8.63
N ALA A 85 19.90 6.72 -9.74
CA ALA A 85 18.80 7.69 -9.84
C ALA A 85 17.44 6.99 -9.70
N ASP A 86 17.26 5.84 -10.35
CA ASP A 86 16.03 5.06 -10.31
C ASP A 86 15.74 4.54 -8.90
N LEU A 87 16.74 3.96 -8.22
CA LEU A 87 16.59 3.51 -6.83
C LEU A 87 16.34 4.68 -5.86
N HIS A 88 16.98 5.84 -6.10
CA HIS A 88 16.69 7.04 -5.30
C HIS A 88 15.23 7.50 -5.45
N ALA A 89 14.71 7.50 -6.68
CA ALA A 89 13.32 7.84 -6.93
C ALA A 89 12.36 6.84 -6.26
N TRP A 90 12.67 5.55 -6.30
CA TRP A 90 11.88 4.52 -5.63
C TRP A 90 11.90 4.66 -4.10
N VAL A 91 13.07 4.84 -3.48
CA VAL A 91 13.19 5.06 -2.03
C VAL A 91 12.38 6.29 -1.61
N SER A 92 12.47 7.40 -2.37
CA SER A 92 11.70 8.62 -2.10
C SER A 92 10.19 8.35 -2.17
N THR A 93 9.72 7.68 -3.21
CA THR A 93 8.31 7.38 -3.42
C THR A 93 7.76 6.48 -2.31
N PHE A 94 8.48 5.40 -1.96
CA PHE A 94 8.07 4.52 -0.85
C PHE A 94 8.06 5.25 0.49
N LEU A 95 9.09 6.05 0.79
CA LEU A 95 9.16 6.78 2.04
C LEU A 95 8.03 7.80 2.16
N GLU A 96 7.74 8.56 1.11
CA GLU A 96 6.65 9.54 1.10
C GLU A 96 5.30 8.87 1.29
N PHE A 97 5.05 7.79 0.58
CA PHE A 97 3.82 6.99 0.71
C PHE A 97 3.66 6.43 2.13
N LEU A 98 4.69 5.79 2.66
CA LEU A 98 4.65 5.19 4.00
C LEU A 98 4.64 6.23 5.14
N ALA A 99 5.14 7.44 4.88
CA ALA A 99 5.10 8.55 5.82
C ALA A 99 3.75 9.31 5.83
N ASP A 100 2.82 9.00 4.92
CA ASP A 100 1.46 9.54 4.96
C ASP A 100 0.83 9.28 6.33
N PRO A 101 0.19 10.27 6.97
CA PRO A 101 -0.36 10.13 8.31
C PRO A 101 -1.35 8.98 8.49
N ALA A 102 -2.22 8.73 7.49
CA ALA A 102 -3.19 7.63 7.56
C ALA A 102 -2.51 6.26 7.39
N VAL A 103 -1.51 6.15 6.50
CA VAL A 103 -0.70 4.94 6.32
C VAL A 103 0.06 4.62 7.61
N ARG A 104 0.75 5.60 8.19
CA ARG A 104 1.46 5.44 9.47
C ARG A 104 0.54 4.99 10.61
N ALA A 105 -0.66 5.52 10.67
CA ALA A 105 -1.64 5.14 11.71
C ALA A 105 -2.22 3.73 11.45
N ALA A 106 -2.32 3.28 10.20
CA ALA A 106 -2.82 1.97 9.83
C ALA A 106 -1.80 0.84 10.06
N LEU A 107 -0.54 1.08 9.71
CA LEU A 107 0.52 0.05 9.63
C LEU A 107 0.65 -0.84 10.88
N PRO A 108 0.71 -0.33 12.13
CA PRO A 108 0.89 -1.20 13.30
C PRO A 108 -0.25 -2.21 13.47
N GLY A 109 -1.48 -1.79 13.17
CA GLY A 109 -2.65 -2.67 13.24
C GLY A 109 -2.68 -3.70 12.12
N LEU A 110 -2.35 -3.28 10.91
CA LEU A 110 -2.28 -4.16 9.73
C LEU A 110 -1.15 -5.20 9.88
N LEU A 111 0.06 -4.79 10.30
CA LEU A 111 1.17 -5.73 10.56
C LEU A 111 0.80 -6.77 11.62
N THR A 112 0.04 -6.37 12.65
CA THR A 112 -0.46 -7.31 13.65
C THR A 112 -1.48 -8.28 13.04
N ALA A 113 -2.35 -7.81 12.14
CA ALA A 113 -3.33 -8.66 11.45
C ALA A 113 -2.62 -9.64 10.50
N TYR A 114 -1.66 -9.20 9.73
CA TYR A 114 -0.85 -10.02 8.82
C TYR A 114 -0.11 -11.14 9.55
N HIS A 115 0.46 -10.83 10.71
CA HIS A 115 1.12 -11.84 11.54
C HIS A 115 0.17 -12.92 12.07
N ARG A 116 -1.10 -12.58 12.27
CA ARG A 116 -2.11 -13.50 12.85
C ARG A 116 -2.86 -14.31 11.80
N ASP A 117 -2.96 -13.82 10.59
CA ASP A 117 -3.79 -14.39 9.52
C ASP A 117 -3.08 -14.27 8.18
N GLU A 118 -2.53 -15.39 7.72
CA GLU A 118 -1.80 -15.50 6.46
C GLU A 118 -2.66 -15.08 5.25
N GLN A 119 -3.96 -15.37 5.26
CA GLN A 119 -4.85 -14.98 4.16
C GLN A 119 -5.02 -13.46 4.05
N VAL A 120 -4.92 -12.74 5.17
CA VAL A 120 -4.93 -11.26 5.16
C VAL A 120 -3.65 -10.75 4.51
N TYR A 121 -2.49 -11.35 4.82
CA TYR A 121 -1.22 -10.99 4.19
C TYR A 121 -1.17 -11.33 2.71
N GLU A 122 -1.58 -12.54 2.32
CA GLU A 122 -1.64 -12.95 0.91
C GLU A 122 -2.49 -11.99 0.07
N ARG A 123 -3.62 -11.54 0.60
CA ARG A 123 -4.47 -10.56 -0.08
C ARG A 123 -3.75 -9.22 -0.31
N LEU A 124 -2.98 -8.72 0.67
CA LEU A 124 -2.15 -7.52 0.51
C LEU A 124 -1.14 -7.71 -0.62
N VAL A 125 -0.38 -8.81 -0.57
CA VAL A 125 0.65 -9.12 -1.58
C VAL A 125 0.05 -9.14 -2.97
N LEU A 126 -1.04 -9.90 -3.17
CA LEU A 126 -1.72 -10.01 -4.47
C LEU A 126 -2.25 -8.66 -5.00
N ARG A 127 -2.63 -7.75 -4.11
CA ARG A 127 -3.24 -6.47 -4.52
C ARG A 127 -2.24 -5.34 -4.70
N SER A 128 -1.15 -5.36 -3.97
CA SER A 128 -0.28 -4.19 -3.81
C SER A 128 1.18 -4.45 -4.17
N GLU A 129 1.64 -5.70 -4.10
CA GLU A 129 3.06 -6.00 -4.26
C GLU A 129 3.39 -6.68 -5.59
N VAL A 130 2.50 -7.51 -6.14
CA VAL A 130 2.82 -8.30 -7.36
C VAL A 130 3.26 -7.39 -8.50
N ASP A 131 2.48 -6.36 -8.82
CA ASP A 131 2.80 -5.45 -9.91
C ASP A 131 4.07 -4.61 -9.62
N VAL A 132 4.28 -4.22 -8.35
CA VAL A 132 5.43 -3.41 -7.95
C VAL A 132 6.71 -4.24 -7.94
N ARG A 133 6.64 -5.51 -7.52
CA ARG A 133 7.78 -6.46 -7.61
C ARG A 133 8.19 -6.68 -9.08
N GLN A 134 7.22 -6.85 -9.97
CA GLN A 134 7.50 -6.96 -11.40
C GLN A 134 8.19 -5.70 -11.94
N GLN A 135 7.76 -4.52 -11.53
CA GLN A 135 8.41 -3.26 -11.90
C GLN A 135 9.83 -3.14 -11.34
N MET A 136 10.15 -3.73 -10.18
CA MET A 136 11.53 -3.83 -9.67
C MET A 136 12.40 -4.68 -10.60
N VAL A 137 11.90 -5.82 -11.08
CA VAL A 137 12.61 -6.63 -12.09
C VAL A 137 12.91 -5.82 -13.34
N GLU A 138 11.93 -5.06 -13.84
CA GLU A 138 12.08 -4.20 -15.01
C GLU A 138 13.12 -3.09 -14.78
N LEU A 139 13.11 -2.46 -13.61
CA LEU A 139 14.10 -1.45 -13.22
C LEU A 139 15.51 -2.02 -13.24
N LEU A 140 15.75 -3.15 -12.58
CA LEU A 140 17.08 -3.77 -12.53
C LEU A 140 17.54 -4.22 -13.92
N THR A 141 16.65 -4.78 -14.71
CA THR A 141 16.94 -5.21 -16.09
C THR A 141 17.26 -4.02 -17.00
N SER A 142 16.53 -2.92 -16.88
CA SER A 142 16.77 -1.68 -17.63
C SER A 142 18.15 -1.10 -17.34
N ALA A 143 18.56 -1.08 -16.07
CA ALA A 143 19.84 -0.55 -15.66
C ALA A 143 21.04 -1.44 -16.06
N ARG A 144 20.83 -2.76 -16.17
CA ARG A 144 21.89 -3.74 -16.49
C ARG A 144 21.42 -4.82 -17.49
N PRO A 145 21.15 -4.47 -18.75
CA PRO A 145 20.53 -5.39 -19.72
C PRO A 145 21.34 -6.66 -20.03
N ARG A 146 22.65 -6.67 -19.71
CA ARG A 146 23.56 -7.82 -19.96
C ARG A 146 23.72 -8.75 -18.76
N VAL A 147 23.13 -8.42 -17.62
CA VAL A 147 23.17 -9.25 -16.41
C VAL A 147 21.79 -9.85 -16.22
N PRO A 148 21.65 -11.18 -16.22
CA PRO A 148 20.39 -11.79 -15.86
C PRO A 148 20.05 -11.42 -14.40
N HIS A 149 18.91 -10.76 -14.19
CA HIS A 149 18.34 -10.58 -12.88
C HIS A 149 17.23 -11.62 -12.73
N ASP A 150 17.42 -12.56 -11.82
CA ASP A 150 16.34 -13.48 -11.47
C ASP A 150 15.33 -12.75 -10.53
N GLU A 151 14.14 -13.29 -10.47
CA GLU A 151 13.08 -12.76 -9.62
C GLU A 151 13.49 -12.74 -8.14
N ALA A 152 14.22 -13.77 -7.67
CA ALA A 152 14.66 -13.86 -6.29
C ALA A 152 15.64 -12.74 -5.89
N HIS A 153 16.50 -12.30 -6.82
CA HIS A 153 17.39 -11.17 -6.59
C HIS A 153 16.59 -9.84 -6.50
N ALA A 154 15.68 -9.65 -7.44
CA ALA A 154 14.80 -8.46 -7.43
C ALA A 154 13.91 -8.42 -6.19
N ASP A 155 13.36 -9.55 -5.76
CA ASP A 155 12.63 -9.69 -4.51
C ASP A 155 13.47 -9.31 -3.30
N THR A 156 14.73 -9.73 -3.27
CA THR A 156 15.65 -9.36 -2.19
C THR A 156 15.85 -7.85 -2.12
N VAL A 157 16.12 -7.18 -3.25
CA VAL A 157 16.25 -5.71 -3.32
C VAL A 157 14.97 -5.02 -2.87
N PHE A 158 13.83 -5.53 -3.32
CA PHE A 158 12.52 -4.99 -2.96
C PHE A 158 12.23 -5.13 -1.46
N ASP A 159 12.49 -6.29 -0.86
CA ASP A 159 12.28 -6.54 0.56
C ASP A 159 13.15 -5.62 1.44
N PHE A 160 14.41 -5.38 1.05
CA PHE A 160 15.27 -4.40 1.72
C PHE A 160 14.72 -2.98 1.58
N LEU A 161 14.25 -2.59 0.38
CA LEU A 161 13.64 -1.29 0.15
C LEU A 161 12.42 -1.08 1.06
N VAL A 162 11.48 -2.02 1.07
CA VAL A 162 10.26 -1.94 1.88
C VAL A 162 10.60 -1.95 3.36
N GLY A 163 11.44 -2.88 3.82
CA GLY A 163 11.82 -3.01 5.22
C GLY A 163 12.44 -1.73 5.79
N ILE A 164 13.41 -1.13 5.09
CA ILE A 164 14.09 0.08 5.55
C ILE A 164 13.20 1.31 5.51
N THR A 165 12.33 1.43 4.47
CA THR A 165 11.41 2.57 4.34
C THR A 165 10.27 2.49 5.35
N VAL A 166 9.73 1.31 5.63
CA VAL A 166 8.75 1.08 6.72
C VAL A 166 9.36 1.46 8.06
N ALA A 167 10.54 0.92 8.41
CA ALA A 167 11.22 1.24 9.66
C ALA A 167 11.46 2.75 9.80
N ARG A 168 11.88 3.40 8.72
CA ARG A 168 12.10 4.85 8.69
C ARG A 168 10.81 5.64 8.86
N ALA A 169 9.76 5.31 8.11
CA ALA A 169 8.46 5.96 8.18
C ALA A 169 7.87 5.87 9.61
N MET A 170 7.97 4.70 10.25
CA MET A 170 7.45 4.45 11.58
C MET A 170 8.22 5.15 12.71
N THR A 171 9.47 5.52 12.49
CA THR A 171 10.33 6.14 13.51
C THR A 171 10.51 7.63 13.27
N ARG A 172 11.26 8.04 12.28
CA ARG A 172 11.66 9.42 11.99
C ARG A 172 10.87 10.09 10.88
N GLY A 173 10.06 9.34 10.14
CA GLY A 173 9.28 9.84 9.00
C GLY A 173 10.17 10.56 7.99
N LEU A 174 9.79 11.78 7.63
CA LEU A 174 10.48 12.58 6.61
C LEU A 174 11.64 13.45 7.16
N ILE A 175 11.99 13.34 8.45
CA ILE A 175 13.14 14.06 9.00
C ILE A 175 14.42 13.64 8.27
N ASP A 176 15.25 14.58 7.81
CA ASP A 176 16.48 14.33 7.03
C ASP A 176 16.25 13.42 5.80
N ARG A 177 15.09 13.58 5.14
CA ARG A 177 14.64 12.74 4.03
C ARG A 177 15.70 12.58 2.94
N LEU A 178 16.27 13.68 2.46
CA LEU A 178 17.23 13.68 1.35
C LEU A 178 18.45 12.79 1.66
N ALA A 179 19.10 13.02 2.79
CA ALA A 179 20.27 12.26 3.19
C ALA A 179 19.93 10.77 3.47
N PHE A 180 18.72 10.48 3.91
CA PHE A 180 18.26 9.10 4.06
C PHE A 180 18.07 8.42 2.69
N CYS A 181 17.39 9.08 1.75
CA CYS A 181 17.13 8.52 0.41
C CYS A 181 18.43 8.27 -0.35
N GLU A 182 19.38 9.21 -0.33
CA GLU A 182 20.70 9.06 -0.94
C GLU A 182 21.43 7.82 -0.41
N ARG A 183 21.65 7.74 0.90
CA ARG A 183 22.38 6.60 1.51
C ARG A 183 21.68 5.27 1.29
N THR A 184 20.35 5.26 1.30
CA THR A 184 19.58 4.02 1.10
C THR A 184 19.65 3.58 -0.35
N ALA A 185 19.53 4.50 -1.30
CA ALA A 185 19.69 4.21 -2.73
C ALA A 185 21.09 3.68 -3.05
N ASP A 186 22.15 4.27 -2.49
CA ASP A 186 23.52 3.80 -2.65
C ASP A 186 23.70 2.36 -2.13
N ALA A 187 23.15 2.07 -0.95
CA ALA A 187 23.21 0.72 -0.37
C ALA A 187 22.44 -0.31 -1.23
N LEU A 188 21.23 0.06 -1.68
CA LEU A 188 20.45 -0.80 -2.59
C LEU A 188 21.14 -0.97 -3.95
N ALA A 189 21.82 0.07 -4.47
CA ALA A 189 22.58 -0.06 -5.72
C ALA A 189 23.78 -1.02 -5.59
N VAL A 190 24.41 -1.09 -4.42
CA VAL A 190 25.44 -2.11 -4.15
C VAL A 190 24.80 -3.49 -4.11
N LEU A 191 23.71 -3.67 -3.38
CA LEU A 191 22.98 -4.94 -3.29
C LEU A 191 22.50 -5.40 -4.68
N ALA A 192 21.95 -4.50 -5.49
CA ALA A 192 21.47 -4.80 -6.83
C ALA A 192 22.58 -5.16 -7.85
N ARG A 193 23.84 -4.88 -7.54
CA ARG A 193 24.97 -5.24 -8.41
C ARG A 193 25.49 -6.68 -8.15
N GLY A 194 25.09 -7.30 -7.04
CA GLY A 194 25.42 -8.68 -6.67
C GLY A 194 26.82 -8.78 -6.14
#